data_1278618c11209d3c15f4020ead88fa5b
#
_entry.id   1278618c11209d3c15f4020ead88fa5b
#
_cell.length_a   1.000
_cell.length_b   1.000
_cell.length_c   1.000
_cell.angle_alpha   90.00
_cell.angle_beta   90.00
_cell.angle_gamma   90.00
#
_symmetry.space_group_name_H-M   'P 1'
#
loop_
_entity.id
_entity.type
_entity.pdbx_description
1 polymer ?
#
loop_
_entity_poly.entity_id
_entity_poly.type
_entity_poly.pdbx_seq_one_letter_code
_entity_poly.pdbx_strand_id
1 'polypeptide(L)'
;MATPSGNASTDAHGKVVQIIGPVVDVEFSEKHLPPIYQALRIVSDGFEVPTPIDVVAEVQQHLGEGRVRTVSMVPTDGMVRGMKAIDTGGPITMPVGEGTLGRILNVIGQPVDNLGDVKHTERYPIHRHAPSFEEQSTELQMFETGIKVIDLIQPFVRGGKIGLFGGAGVGKTVIVMELINNIAKARAGFSVFAGVGERTREGNDLLREMVESKVINFGDNFYHHMEETGEFDMTKVDMKALEQSKVALIYGQMTEPPGARLRVALSGLTVAEYFRDQGLDVLLFIDNIFRFTQAGSEVSALLGRMPSAVGYQPNLATEMGEMQERITSTKTGSITSIQAVYVPADDYTDPAPATTFAHLDAVTALSRQIVELGIYPAVDPLASSSRILDPRIIGEDHYNTAQDVKRVLQRYKDLQDIIAILGLDELSDEDKLIVSRARKIQRFFSQPFFVAAQFTGVEGKYVKLEDTIKGFREIVDGKHDDLPEQAFFMVGTIEAAIEKAKTVAAG
;
A
#
# COMPACT_ATOMS: atom_id res chain seq x y z
N MET A 1 -30.75 -9.84 5.51
CA MET A 1 -31.57 -10.11 4.32
C MET A 1 -32.44 -8.90 4.04
N ALA A 2 -32.03 -8.11 3.09
CA ALA A 2 -32.90 -7.15 2.42
C ALA A 2 -32.51 -7.20 0.96
N THR A 3 -33.20 -8.07 0.21
CA THR A 3 -33.19 -8.08 -1.24
C THR A 3 -33.89 -6.80 -1.73
N PRO A 4 -33.31 -6.04 -2.65
CA PRO A 4 -34.10 -5.05 -3.37
C PRO A 4 -35.10 -5.83 -4.24
N SER A 5 -36.37 -5.78 -3.88
CA SER A 5 -37.49 -6.25 -4.69
C SER A 5 -37.72 -5.22 -5.81
N GLY A 6 -36.86 -5.23 -6.81
CA GLY A 6 -37.14 -4.69 -8.12
C GLY A 6 -37.53 -5.84 -9.03
N ASN A 7 -38.71 -5.78 -9.64
CA ASN A 7 -39.12 -6.69 -10.71
C ASN A 7 -38.02 -6.72 -11.77
N ALA A 8 -37.14 -7.70 -11.72
CA ALA A 8 -36.21 -7.99 -12.81
C ALA A 8 -37.08 -8.41 -14.00
N SER A 9 -37.13 -7.58 -15.03
CA SER A 9 -37.78 -7.95 -16.28
C SER A 9 -37.14 -9.22 -16.80
N THR A 10 -37.90 -10.13 -17.38
CA THR A 10 -37.45 -11.39 -17.98
C THR A 10 -36.38 -11.17 -19.07
N ASP A 11 -36.13 -9.95 -19.50
CA ASP A 11 -35.15 -9.54 -20.51
C ASP A 11 -33.72 -9.29 -19.95
N ALA A 12 -33.55 -9.28 -18.61
CA ALA A 12 -32.26 -8.97 -17.96
C ALA A 12 -31.30 -10.18 -17.85
N HIS A 13 -31.53 -11.25 -18.62
CA HIS A 13 -30.72 -12.45 -18.59
C HIS A 13 -30.10 -12.73 -19.96
N GLY A 14 -28.76 -12.96 -19.94
CA GLY A 14 -28.01 -13.46 -21.07
C GLY A 14 -27.65 -14.93 -20.92
N LYS A 15 -27.06 -15.47 -21.95
CA LYS A 15 -26.50 -16.84 -22.00
C LYS A 15 -25.05 -16.80 -22.37
N VAL A 16 -24.25 -17.62 -21.68
CA VAL A 16 -22.85 -17.84 -22.03
C VAL A 16 -22.75 -18.50 -23.39
N VAL A 17 -22.04 -17.90 -24.33
CA VAL A 17 -21.86 -18.43 -25.71
C VAL A 17 -20.44 -18.88 -25.97
N GLN A 18 -19.45 -18.31 -25.30
CA GLN A 18 -18.05 -18.67 -25.45
C GLN A 18 -17.28 -18.48 -24.14
N ILE A 19 -16.31 -19.35 -23.88
CA ILE A 19 -15.42 -19.29 -22.71
C ILE A 19 -13.99 -19.47 -23.20
N ILE A 20 -13.11 -18.51 -22.88
CA ILE A 20 -11.70 -18.53 -23.26
C ILE A 20 -10.91 -18.19 -21.98
N GLY A 21 -10.61 -19.21 -21.14
CA GLY A 21 -10.02 -18.97 -19.83
C GLY A 21 -10.90 -18.00 -19.00
N PRO A 22 -10.36 -16.89 -18.48
CA PRO A 22 -11.13 -15.94 -17.67
C PRO A 22 -12.05 -15.02 -18.50
N VAL A 23 -12.00 -15.09 -19.84
CA VAL A 23 -12.87 -14.32 -20.73
C VAL A 23 -14.11 -15.11 -21.08
N VAL A 24 -15.28 -14.51 -20.88
CA VAL A 24 -16.58 -15.11 -21.14
C VAL A 24 -17.39 -14.19 -22.03
N ASP A 25 -17.84 -14.70 -23.17
CA ASP A 25 -18.75 -13.99 -24.06
C ASP A 25 -20.19 -14.39 -23.73
N VAL A 26 -21.03 -13.39 -23.54
CA VAL A 26 -22.44 -13.54 -23.16
C VAL A 26 -23.32 -12.88 -24.21
N GLU A 27 -24.38 -13.56 -24.62
CA GLU A 27 -25.38 -13.06 -25.55
C GLU A 27 -26.63 -12.62 -24.78
N PHE A 28 -27.05 -11.39 -25.01
CA PHE A 28 -28.27 -10.78 -24.50
C PHE A 28 -29.25 -10.52 -25.64
N SER A 29 -30.50 -10.23 -25.30
CA SER A 29 -31.45 -9.71 -26.29
C SER A 29 -30.97 -8.35 -26.80
N GLU A 30 -31.24 -8.01 -28.08
CA GLU A 30 -30.86 -6.73 -28.66
C GLU A 30 -31.46 -5.50 -27.92
N LYS A 31 -32.53 -5.71 -27.18
CA LYS A 31 -33.17 -4.66 -26.38
C LYS A 31 -32.49 -4.40 -25.03
N HIS A 32 -31.67 -5.32 -24.56
CA HIS A 32 -30.99 -5.23 -23.29
C HIS A 32 -29.52 -5.60 -23.45
N LEU A 33 -28.67 -4.60 -23.66
CA LEU A 33 -27.23 -4.78 -23.75
C LEU A 33 -26.55 -4.12 -22.53
N PRO A 34 -25.94 -4.91 -21.63
CA PRO A 34 -25.26 -4.34 -20.46
C PRO A 34 -24.13 -3.38 -20.87
N PRO A 35 -24.01 -2.21 -20.22
CA PRO A 35 -22.94 -1.24 -20.53
C PRO A 35 -21.57 -1.78 -20.11
N ILE A 36 -20.51 -1.10 -20.58
CA ILE A 36 -19.13 -1.40 -20.16
C ILE A 36 -19.02 -1.19 -18.63
N TYR A 37 -18.24 -2.06 -17.98
CA TYR A 37 -18.05 -2.17 -16.52
C TYR A 37 -19.26 -2.70 -15.74
N GLN A 38 -20.34 -3.06 -16.40
CA GLN A 38 -21.47 -3.73 -15.75
C GLN A 38 -21.02 -5.08 -15.19
N ALA A 39 -21.45 -5.40 -13.96
CA ALA A 39 -21.21 -6.70 -13.36
C ALA A 39 -22.30 -7.69 -13.78
N LEU A 40 -21.90 -8.84 -14.26
CA LEU A 40 -22.77 -9.97 -14.59
C LEU A 40 -22.51 -11.11 -13.60
N ARG A 41 -23.59 -11.71 -13.09
CA ARG A 41 -23.51 -12.92 -12.26
C ARG A 41 -23.84 -14.13 -13.12
N ILE A 42 -22.87 -15.04 -13.30
CA ILE A 42 -23.03 -16.26 -14.09
C ILE A 42 -23.25 -17.42 -13.13
N VAL A 43 -24.35 -18.15 -13.33
CA VAL A 43 -24.76 -19.22 -12.43
C VAL A 43 -25.01 -20.54 -13.17
N SER A 44 -24.79 -21.66 -12.48
CA SER A 44 -24.97 -23.01 -13.03
C SER A 44 -26.37 -23.57 -12.83
N ASP A 45 -27.37 -22.73 -12.53
CA ASP A 45 -28.75 -23.17 -12.33
C ASP A 45 -29.27 -23.96 -13.53
N GLY A 46 -29.71 -25.19 -13.30
CA GLY A 46 -30.18 -26.09 -14.36
C GLY A 46 -29.11 -26.88 -15.09
N PHE A 47 -27.86 -26.83 -14.63
CA PHE A 47 -26.74 -27.61 -15.18
C PHE A 47 -26.19 -28.57 -14.12
N GLU A 48 -25.89 -29.80 -14.53
CA GLU A 48 -25.15 -30.75 -13.72
C GLU A 48 -23.65 -30.43 -13.79
N VAL A 49 -23.10 -29.88 -12.72
CA VAL A 49 -21.68 -29.53 -12.57
C VAL A 49 -21.14 -30.09 -11.25
N PRO A 50 -19.84 -30.47 -11.20
CA PRO A 50 -19.24 -31.05 -9.99
C PRO A 50 -19.28 -30.08 -8.81
N THR A 51 -19.16 -28.78 -9.06
CA THR A 51 -19.23 -27.71 -8.08
C THR A 51 -20.14 -26.61 -8.61
N PRO A 52 -21.12 -26.13 -7.83
CA PRO A 52 -21.97 -25.01 -8.24
C PRO A 52 -21.16 -23.79 -8.66
N ILE A 53 -21.51 -23.20 -9.81
CA ILE A 53 -20.87 -22.00 -10.33
C ILE A 53 -21.71 -20.79 -9.97
N ASP A 54 -21.06 -19.82 -9.35
CA ASP A 54 -21.60 -18.50 -9.04
C ASP A 54 -20.46 -17.48 -9.20
N VAL A 55 -20.34 -16.94 -10.37
CA VAL A 55 -19.17 -16.16 -10.81
C VAL A 55 -19.60 -14.77 -11.17
N VAL A 56 -18.86 -13.78 -10.68
CA VAL A 56 -19.01 -12.39 -11.13
C VAL A 56 -17.99 -12.10 -12.25
N ALA A 57 -18.51 -11.59 -13.36
CA ALA A 57 -17.71 -11.15 -14.50
C ALA A 57 -18.08 -9.70 -14.88
N GLU A 58 -17.08 -8.94 -15.31
CA GLU A 58 -17.24 -7.54 -15.69
C GLU A 58 -17.24 -7.38 -17.20
N VAL A 59 -18.22 -6.62 -17.74
CA VAL A 59 -18.30 -6.31 -19.16
C VAL A 59 -17.15 -5.41 -19.56
N GLN A 60 -16.35 -5.84 -20.54
CA GLN A 60 -15.19 -5.12 -21.04
C GLN A 60 -15.35 -4.61 -22.47
N GLN A 61 -16.20 -5.24 -23.25
CA GLN A 61 -16.32 -4.95 -24.67
C GLN A 61 -17.68 -5.38 -25.23
N HIS A 62 -18.24 -4.58 -26.15
CA HIS A 62 -19.36 -4.99 -26.98
C HIS A 62 -18.85 -5.58 -28.29
N LEU A 63 -19.34 -6.76 -28.65
CA LEU A 63 -18.92 -7.50 -29.86
C LEU A 63 -19.87 -7.31 -31.04
N GLY A 64 -21.02 -6.66 -30.85
CA GLY A 64 -22.11 -6.62 -31.80
C GLY A 64 -23.09 -7.80 -31.63
N GLU A 65 -24.20 -7.78 -32.36
CA GLU A 65 -25.22 -8.85 -32.38
C GLU A 65 -25.72 -9.25 -30.99
N GLY A 66 -25.88 -8.27 -30.05
CA GLY A 66 -26.32 -8.54 -28.68
C GLY A 66 -25.26 -9.22 -27.78
N ARG A 67 -24.01 -9.30 -28.23
CA ARG A 67 -22.94 -9.97 -27.46
C ARG A 67 -22.03 -9.00 -26.74
N VAL A 68 -21.71 -9.36 -25.50
CA VAL A 68 -20.71 -8.67 -24.67
C VAL A 68 -19.59 -9.62 -24.32
N ARG A 69 -18.38 -9.09 -24.27
CA ARG A 69 -17.20 -9.80 -23.76
C ARG A 69 -16.94 -9.36 -22.35
N THR A 70 -16.80 -10.33 -21.44
CA THR A 70 -16.60 -10.10 -20.02
C THR A 70 -15.30 -10.73 -19.54
N VAL A 71 -14.77 -10.22 -18.43
CA VAL A 71 -13.63 -10.80 -17.71
C VAL A 71 -14.09 -11.24 -16.33
N SER A 72 -13.83 -12.51 -16.01
CA SER A 72 -14.22 -13.11 -14.74
C SER A 72 -13.32 -12.63 -13.59
N MET A 73 -13.93 -12.47 -12.40
CA MET A 73 -13.24 -12.13 -11.15
C MET A 73 -12.79 -13.38 -10.36
N VAL A 74 -13.25 -14.56 -10.77
CA VAL A 74 -12.85 -15.85 -10.20
C VAL A 74 -12.59 -16.87 -11.31
N PRO A 75 -11.95 -18.01 -11.02
CA PRO A 75 -11.74 -19.06 -12.04
C PRO A 75 -13.05 -19.50 -12.71
N THR A 76 -12.98 -19.82 -13.98
CA THR A 76 -14.13 -20.24 -14.80
C THR A 76 -14.22 -21.75 -14.97
N ASP A 77 -13.45 -22.53 -14.20
CA ASP A 77 -13.40 -23.98 -14.28
C ASP A 77 -14.78 -24.60 -14.07
N GLY A 78 -15.15 -25.50 -14.97
CA GLY A 78 -16.47 -26.15 -14.97
C GLY A 78 -17.60 -25.31 -15.60
N MET A 79 -17.37 -24.08 -16.00
CA MET A 79 -18.34 -23.26 -16.72
C MET A 79 -18.58 -23.81 -18.12
N VAL A 80 -19.85 -23.87 -18.55
CA VAL A 80 -20.22 -24.36 -19.87
C VAL A 80 -21.11 -23.35 -20.61
N ARG A 81 -21.14 -23.48 -21.92
CA ARG A 81 -22.03 -22.67 -22.76
C ARG A 81 -23.50 -22.96 -22.42
N GLY A 82 -24.31 -21.92 -22.49
CA GLY A 82 -25.74 -21.97 -22.18
C GLY A 82 -26.05 -21.58 -20.73
N MET A 83 -25.06 -21.50 -19.82
CA MET A 83 -25.28 -21.03 -18.46
C MET A 83 -25.86 -19.63 -18.45
N LYS A 84 -26.67 -19.34 -17.45
CA LYS A 84 -27.38 -18.09 -17.29
C LYS A 84 -26.44 -17.02 -16.77
N ALA A 85 -26.42 -15.86 -17.43
CA ALA A 85 -25.77 -14.66 -16.97
C ALA A 85 -26.81 -13.60 -16.60
N ILE A 86 -26.78 -13.14 -15.37
CA ILE A 86 -27.72 -12.19 -14.79
C ILE A 86 -27.06 -10.83 -14.74
N ASP A 87 -27.68 -9.82 -15.36
CA ASP A 87 -27.27 -8.43 -15.18
C ASP A 87 -27.60 -7.97 -13.77
N THR A 88 -26.59 -7.53 -13.02
CA THR A 88 -26.74 -7.08 -11.62
C THR A 88 -27.28 -5.64 -11.50
N GLY A 89 -27.44 -4.93 -12.61
CA GLY A 89 -27.95 -3.55 -12.66
C GLY A 89 -26.91 -2.47 -12.35
N GLY A 90 -25.63 -2.84 -12.20
CA GLY A 90 -24.56 -1.88 -11.93
C GLY A 90 -23.15 -2.50 -12.00
N PRO A 91 -22.10 -1.72 -11.81
CA PRO A 91 -20.74 -2.22 -11.74
C PRO A 91 -20.49 -3.02 -10.46
N ILE A 92 -19.31 -3.62 -10.35
CA ILE A 92 -18.84 -4.25 -9.10
C ILE A 92 -18.84 -3.21 -7.98
N THR A 93 -19.34 -3.59 -6.80
CA THR A 93 -19.44 -2.71 -5.63
C THR A 93 -18.72 -3.29 -4.43
N MET A 94 -18.21 -2.42 -3.56
CA MET A 94 -17.59 -2.79 -2.28
C MET A 94 -18.48 -2.39 -1.11
N PRO A 95 -18.61 -3.23 -0.07
CA PRO A 95 -19.14 -2.77 1.21
C PRO A 95 -18.21 -1.71 1.78
N VAL A 96 -18.75 -0.64 2.33
CA VAL A 96 -17.97 0.46 2.89
C VAL A 96 -18.42 0.75 4.32
N GLY A 97 -17.57 1.45 5.06
CA GLY A 97 -17.83 1.84 6.44
C GLY A 97 -16.99 1.08 7.47
N GLU A 98 -17.20 1.39 8.74
CA GLU A 98 -16.40 0.85 9.85
C GLU A 98 -16.46 -0.67 9.98
N GLY A 99 -17.53 -1.31 9.51
CA GLY A 99 -17.67 -2.76 9.51
C GLY A 99 -16.65 -3.50 8.61
N THR A 100 -15.91 -2.78 7.77
CA THR A 100 -14.81 -3.35 6.96
C THR A 100 -13.48 -3.40 7.72
N LEU A 101 -13.37 -2.68 8.83
CA LEU A 101 -12.14 -2.62 9.62
C LEU A 101 -11.86 -3.95 10.33
N GLY A 102 -10.62 -4.38 10.29
CA GLY A 102 -10.18 -5.69 10.78
C GLY A 102 -10.56 -6.87 9.89
N ARG A 103 -11.31 -6.65 8.79
CA ARG A 103 -11.83 -7.69 7.91
C ARG A 103 -10.95 -7.84 6.66
N ILE A 104 -11.00 -9.06 6.10
CA ILE A 104 -10.34 -9.38 4.83
C ILE A 104 -11.41 -9.63 3.78
N LEU A 105 -11.38 -8.83 2.72
CA LEU A 105 -12.33 -8.87 1.62
C LEU A 105 -11.63 -9.25 0.31
N ASN A 106 -12.36 -9.90 -0.59
CA ASN A 106 -11.92 -10.13 -1.96
C ASN A 106 -12.28 -8.93 -2.88
N VAL A 107 -11.97 -9.04 -4.16
CA VAL A 107 -12.17 -8.00 -5.18
C VAL A 107 -13.64 -7.55 -5.33
N ILE A 108 -14.60 -8.40 -5.03
CA ILE A 108 -16.05 -8.11 -5.10
C ILE A 108 -16.67 -7.81 -3.74
N GLY A 109 -15.84 -7.64 -2.71
CA GLY A 109 -16.27 -7.26 -1.37
C GLY A 109 -16.88 -8.38 -0.56
N GLN A 110 -16.58 -9.63 -0.88
CA GLN A 110 -16.96 -10.78 -0.05
C GLN A 110 -15.89 -11.03 1.02
N PRO A 111 -16.26 -11.35 2.25
CA PRO A 111 -15.31 -11.70 3.30
C PRO A 111 -14.65 -13.06 2.99
N VAL A 112 -13.32 -13.12 3.20
CA VAL A 112 -12.52 -14.34 3.02
C VAL A 112 -11.82 -14.77 4.32
N ASP A 113 -12.18 -14.13 5.42
CA ASP A 113 -11.62 -14.34 6.76
C ASP A 113 -12.39 -15.35 7.62
N ASN A 114 -13.45 -15.97 7.09
CA ASN A 114 -14.33 -16.90 7.81
C ASN A 114 -15.03 -16.31 9.05
N LEU A 115 -15.14 -14.98 9.16
CA LEU A 115 -15.79 -14.28 10.27
C LEU A 115 -17.26 -13.89 9.98
N GLY A 116 -17.87 -14.47 8.95
CA GLY A 116 -19.24 -14.17 8.51
C GLY A 116 -19.35 -12.86 7.73
N ASP A 117 -20.57 -12.44 7.44
CA ASP A 117 -20.85 -11.28 6.60
C ASP A 117 -20.36 -9.97 7.22
N VAL A 118 -19.94 -9.04 6.37
CA VAL A 118 -19.52 -7.70 6.78
C VAL A 118 -20.74 -6.85 7.08
N LYS A 119 -20.77 -6.23 8.25
CA LYS A 119 -21.77 -5.23 8.59
C LYS A 119 -21.54 -3.97 7.77
N HIS A 120 -22.45 -3.63 6.90
CA HIS A 120 -22.37 -2.41 6.10
C HIS A 120 -23.76 -1.82 5.88
N THR A 121 -23.84 -0.52 5.73
CA THR A 121 -25.07 0.21 5.41
C THR A 121 -25.12 0.59 3.93
N GLU A 122 -23.96 0.74 3.31
CA GLU A 122 -23.79 1.23 1.95
C GLU A 122 -22.78 0.37 1.17
N ARG A 123 -22.93 0.40 -0.15
CA ARG A 123 -21.95 -0.18 -1.09
C ARG A 123 -21.61 0.87 -2.14
N TYR A 124 -20.33 1.04 -2.39
CA TYR A 124 -19.82 1.96 -3.40
C TYR A 124 -19.33 1.21 -4.64
N PRO A 125 -19.59 1.73 -5.85
CA PRO A 125 -19.04 1.14 -7.07
C PRO A 125 -17.52 1.33 -7.13
N ILE A 126 -16.80 0.33 -7.65
CA ILE A 126 -15.35 0.42 -7.80
C ILE A 126 -14.92 1.38 -8.92
N HIS A 127 -15.79 1.56 -9.92
CA HIS A 127 -15.60 2.56 -10.98
C HIS A 127 -16.23 3.88 -10.55
N ARG A 128 -15.40 4.79 -10.11
CA ARG A 128 -15.77 6.16 -9.73
C ARG A 128 -14.86 7.16 -10.43
N HIS A 129 -15.35 8.34 -10.67
CA HIS A 129 -14.53 9.44 -11.14
C HIS A 129 -13.67 10.01 -10.01
N ALA A 130 -12.51 10.55 -10.37
CA ALA A 130 -11.72 11.35 -9.45
C ALA A 130 -12.54 12.55 -8.94
N PRO A 131 -12.26 13.05 -7.71
CA PRO A 131 -12.86 14.29 -7.23
C PRO A 131 -12.67 15.44 -8.24
N SER A 132 -13.70 16.25 -8.42
CA SER A 132 -13.64 17.40 -9.31
C SER A 132 -12.60 18.42 -8.84
N PHE A 133 -12.14 19.28 -9.72
CA PHE A 133 -11.20 20.35 -9.38
C PHE A 133 -11.71 21.24 -8.21
N GLU A 134 -13.01 21.46 -8.12
CA GLU A 134 -13.62 22.24 -7.04
C GLU A 134 -13.59 21.53 -5.68
N GLU A 135 -13.61 20.20 -5.67
CA GLU A 135 -13.58 19.39 -4.45
C GLU A 135 -12.17 19.18 -3.92
N GLN A 136 -11.16 19.26 -4.79
CA GLN A 136 -9.78 19.04 -4.42
C GLN A 136 -9.23 20.18 -3.56
N SER A 137 -8.36 19.82 -2.62
CA SER A 137 -7.55 20.78 -1.87
C SER A 137 -6.30 21.14 -2.67
N THR A 138 -6.02 22.43 -2.81
CA THR A 138 -4.80 22.94 -3.47
C THR A 138 -3.66 23.17 -2.47
N GLU A 139 -3.92 23.03 -1.18
CA GLU A 139 -2.95 23.26 -0.12
C GLU A 139 -2.01 22.06 0.03
N LEU A 140 -0.72 22.29 -0.14
CA LEU A 140 0.31 21.29 0.09
C LEU A 140 0.66 21.26 1.56
N GLN A 141 0.29 20.18 2.24
CA GLN A 141 0.59 19.96 3.65
C GLN A 141 1.48 18.73 3.81
N MET A 142 2.44 18.81 4.71
CA MET A 142 3.26 17.66 5.10
C MET A 142 2.43 16.69 5.93
N PHE A 143 2.58 15.41 5.62
CA PHE A 143 2.07 14.30 6.41
C PHE A 143 3.20 13.76 7.31
N GLU A 144 3.16 14.10 8.59
CA GLU A 144 4.15 13.65 9.57
C GLU A 144 3.94 12.18 9.91
N THR A 145 4.99 11.37 9.76
CA THR A 145 4.95 9.92 9.95
C THR A 145 5.47 9.47 11.32
N GLY A 146 6.23 10.31 12.01
CA GLY A 146 6.93 9.98 13.26
C GLY A 146 8.18 9.10 13.05
N ILE A 147 8.61 8.92 11.79
CA ILE A 147 9.81 8.19 11.41
C ILE A 147 10.85 9.19 10.92
N LYS A 148 11.94 9.34 11.68
CA LYS A 148 12.95 10.39 11.48
C LYS A 148 13.45 10.51 10.04
N VAL A 149 13.85 9.40 9.43
CA VAL A 149 14.44 9.42 8.10
C VAL A 149 13.42 9.82 7.02
N ILE A 150 12.17 9.42 7.18
CA ILE A 150 11.09 9.80 6.26
C ILE A 150 10.79 11.29 6.43
N ASP A 151 10.50 11.71 7.66
CA ASP A 151 10.06 13.07 7.93
C ASP A 151 11.13 14.12 7.59
N LEU A 152 12.42 13.82 7.82
CA LEU A 152 13.50 14.75 7.50
C LEU A 152 13.83 14.79 6.00
N ILE A 153 14.04 13.63 5.39
CA ILE A 153 14.71 13.53 4.07
C ILE A 153 13.71 13.49 2.91
N GLN A 154 12.56 12.88 3.13
CA GLN A 154 11.55 12.66 2.10
C GLN A 154 10.12 12.84 2.66
N PRO A 155 9.80 14.01 3.19
CA PRO A 155 8.52 14.26 3.82
C PRO A 155 7.36 13.87 2.90
N PHE A 156 6.36 13.18 3.46
CA PHE A 156 5.17 12.77 2.71
C PHE A 156 4.22 13.93 2.52
N VAL A 157 3.56 13.96 1.38
CA VAL A 157 2.49 14.92 1.10
C VAL A 157 1.16 14.33 1.60
N ARG A 158 0.38 15.10 2.34
CA ARG A 158 -0.99 14.72 2.68
C ARG A 158 -1.83 14.65 1.42
N GLY A 159 -2.42 13.47 1.13
CA GLY A 159 -3.09 13.21 -0.14
C GLY A 159 -2.17 12.94 -1.30
N GLY A 160 -0.87 12.74 -1.04
CA GLY A 160 0.13 12.43 -2.04
C GLY A 160 0.30 10.92 -2.28
N LYS A 161 1.11 10.63 -3.28
CA LYS A 161 1.43 9.28 -3.74
C LYS A 161 2.91 8.99 -3.52
N ILE A 162 3.19 8.01 -2.68
CA ILE A 162 4.55 7.64 -2.28
C ILE A 162 4.90 6.28 -2.87
N GLY A 163 5.99 6.22 -3.62
CA GLY A 163 6.54 4.96 -4.10
C GLY A 163 7.52 4.36 -3.10
N LEU A 164 7.31 3.11 -2.72
CA LEU A 164 8.20 2.35 -1.85
C LEU A 164 8.97 1.32 -2.67
N PHE A 165 10.27 1.55 -2.81
CA PHE A 165 11.17 0.74 -3.61
C PHE A 165 12.11 -0.05 -2.73
N GLY A 166 12.44 -1.27 -3.14
CA GLY A 166 13.41 -2.11 -2.46
C GLY A 166 13.25 -3.58 -2.77
N GLY A 167 14.31 -4.32 -2.66
CA GLY A 167 14.33 -5.77 -2.85
C GLY A 167 13.57 -6.52 -1.74
N ALA A 168 13.62 -7.84 -1.78
CA ALA A 168 13.07 -8.67 -0.72
C ALA A 168 13.92 -8.55 0.56
N GLY A 169 13.27 -8.59 1.73
CA GLY A 169 13.94 -8.64 3.04
C GLY A 169 14.55 -7.32 3.52
N VAL A 170 14.21 -6.18 2.93
CA VAL A 170 14.69 -4.86 3.36
C VAL A 170 13.76 -4.16 4.36
N GLY A 171 12.70 -4.82 4.82
CA GLY A 171 11.79 -4.30 5.85
C GLY A 171 10.61 -3.48 5.33
N LYS A 172 10.17 -3.68 4.08
CA LYS A 172 8.97 -2.99 3.52
C LYS A 172 7.75 -3.16 4.41
N THR A 173 7.41 -4.41 4.72
CA THR A 173 6.23 -4.76 5.56
C THR A 173 6.29 -4.09 6.93
N VAL A 174 7.45 -4.07 7.56
CA VAL A 174 7.63 -3.46 8.89
C VAL A 174 7.38 -1.96 8.86
N ILE A 175 7.85 -1.26 7.80
CA ILE A 175 7.57 0.18 7.61
C ILE A 175 6.07 0.40 7.39
N VAL A 176 5.43 -0.42 6.56
CA VAL A 176 3.98 -0.33 6.31
C VAL A 176 3.20 -0.46 7.62
N MET A 177 3.51 -1.48 8.42
CA MET A 177 2.84 -1.70 9.71
C MET A 177 3.09 -0.56 10.70
N GLU A 178 4.31 -0.03 10.75
CA GLU A 178 4.62 1.11 11.62
C GLU A 178 3.86 2.37 11.22
N LEU A 179 3.74 2.63 9.92
CA LEU A 179 2.93 3.75 9.41
C LEU A 179 1.45 3.60 9.76
N ILE A 180 0.88 2.40 9.63
CA ILE A 180 -0.50 2.12 10.04
C ILE A 180 -0.67 2.37 11.54
N ASN A 181 0.25 1.85 12.35
CA ASN A 181 0.21 2.04 13.80
C ASN A 181 0.33 3.52 14.19
N ASN A 182 1.22 4.25 13.55
CA ASN A 182 1.49 5.65 13.85
C ASN A 182 0.30 6.56 13.48
N ILE A 183 -0.33 6.35 12.32
CA ILE A 183 -1.52 7.13 11.95
C ILE A 183 -2.71 6.81 12.86
N ALA A 184 -2.88 5.56 13.23
CA ALA A 184 -3.95 5.16 14.14
C ALA A 184 -3.82 5.83 15.51
N LYS A 185 -2.60 5.97 16.04
CA LYS A 185 -2.31 6.58 17.33
C LYS A 185 -2.28 8.11 17.30
N ALA A 186 -1.64 8.69 16.27
CA ALA A 186 -1.41 10.13 16.23
C ALA A 186 -2.59 10.94 15.69
N ARG A 187 -3.41 10.37 14.79
CA ARG A 187 -4.44 11.08 14.02
C ARG A 187 -5.83 10.48 14.07
N ALA A 188 -6.02 9.36 14.77
CA ALA A 188 -7.26 8.57 14.74
C ALA A 188 -7.73 8.22 13.31
N GLY A 189 -6.77 8.13 12.37
CA GLY A 189 -7.02 7.82 10.97
C GLY A 189 -7.21 6.32 10.74
N PHE A 190 -7.74 5.99 9.57
CA PHE A 190 -7.91 4.62 9.11
C PHE A 190 -6.93 4.30 7.98
N SER A 191 -6.68 3.01 7.81
CA SER A 191 -5.84 2.50 6.75
C SER A 191 -6.58 1.45 5.93
N VAL A 192 -6.24 1.37 4.66
CA VAL A 192 -6.71 0.31 3.76
C VAL A 192 -5.49 -0.30 3.11
N PHE A 193 -5.39 -1.61 3.14
CA PHE A 193 -4.33 -2.36 2.46
C PHE A 193 -4.91 -3.14 1.30
N ALA A 194 -4.47 -2.84 0.09
CA ALA A 194 -4.81 -3.54 -1.14
C ALA A 194 -3.65 -4.44 -1.57
N GLY A 195 -3.81 -5.75 -1.36
CA GLY A 195 -2.87 -6.78 -1.83
C GLY A 195 -3.14 -7.13 -3.29
N VAL A 196 -2.29 -6.68 -4.18
CA VAL A 196 -2.46 -6.79 -5.63
C VAL A 196 -1.48 -7.81 -6.21
N GLY A 197 -1.96 -9.01 -6.52
CA GLY A 197 -1.17 -10.05 -7.16
C GLY A 197 -0.01 -10.58 -6.32
N GLU A 198 -0.05 -10.41 -5.00
CA GLU A 198 0.96 -10.93 -4.08
C GLU A 198 0.72 -12.41 -3.74
N ARG A 199 1.73 -13.04 -3.18
CA ARG A 199 1.65 -14.45 -2.77
C ARG A 199 0.72 -14.61 -1.58
N THR A 200 -0.11 -15.65 -1.61
CA THR A 200 -1.03 -15.99 -0.50
C THR A 200 -0.32 -16.10 0.85
N ARG A 201 0.89 -16.68 0.85
CA ARG A 201 1.69 -16.79 2.07
C ARG A 201 2.07 -15.42 2.64
N GLU A 202 2.53 -14.50 1.79
CA GLU A 202 2.91 -13.15 2.21
C GLU A 202 1.71 -12.37 2.76
N GLY A 203 0.53 -12.55 2.17
CA GLY A 203 -0.71 -11.98 2.70
C GLY A 203 -1.11 -12.54 4.08
N ASN A 204 -0.92 -13.85 4.30
CA ASN A 204 -1.16 -14.48 5.59
C ASN A 204 -0.12 -14.05 6.64
N ASP A 205 1.16 -13.98 6.25
CA ASP A 205 2.23 -13.52 7.13
C ASP A 205 1.97 -12.07 7.56
N LEU A 206 1.55 -11.19 6.63
CA LEU A 206 1.17 -9.81 6.93
C LEU A 206 0.00 -9.72 7.91
N LEU A 207 -1.07 -10.51 7.69
CA LEU A 207 -2.18 -10.56 8.63
C LEU A 207 -1.73 -10.97 10.03
N ARG A 208 -0.91 -12.03 10.12
CA ARG A 208 -0.38 -12.53 11.38
C ARG A 208 0.44 -11.45 12.09
N GLU A 209 1.34 -10.79 11.39
CA GLU A 209 2.15 -9.70 11.94
C GLU A 209 1.29 -8.51 12.39
N MET A 210 0.23 -8.15 11.66
CA MET A 210 -0.72 -7.09 12.06
C MET A 210 -1.51 -7.46 13.33
N VAL A 211 -1.86 -8.73 13.49
CA VAL A 211 -2.55 -9.23 14.69
C VAL A 211 -1.58 -9.28 15.87
N GLU A 212 -0.39 -9.83 15.70
CA GLU A 212 0.64 -9.92 16.74
C GLU A 212 1.06 -8.53 17.24
N SER A 213 1.16 -7.54 16.34
CA SER A 213 1.46 -6.13 16.68
C SER A 213 0.24 -5.34 17.19
N LYS A 214 -0.92 -5.96 17.27
CA LYS A 214 -2.20 -5.37 17.69
C LYS A 214 -2.69 -4.20 16.81
N VAL A 215 -2.24 -4.12 15.59
CA VAL A 215 -2.79 -3.21 14.56
C VAL A 215 -4.20 -3.67 14.16
N ILE A 216 -4.39 -4.98 14.07
CA ILE A 216 -5.70 -5.65 14.03
C ILE A 216 -5.92 -6.28 15.40
N ASN A 217 -7.04 -5.97 16.04
CA ASN A 217 -7.33 -6.45 17.39
C ASN A 217 -8.31 -7.62 17.35
N PHE A 218 -7.81 -8.82 17.64
CA PHE A 218 -8.64 -10.05 17.72
C PHE A 218 -9.18 -10.35 19.12
N GLY A 219 -8.82 -9.52 20.12
CA GLY A 219 -9.28 -9.63 21.50
C GLY A 219 -8.43 -10.57 22.38
N ASP A 220 -8.55 -10.37 23.70
CA ASP A 220 -7.69 -11.04 24.67
C ASP A 220 -7.79 -12.57 24.65
N ASN A 221 -9.00 -13.12 24.39
CA ASN A 221 -9.19 -14.55 24.29
C ASN A 221 -8.38 -15.18 23.14
N PHE A 222 -8.28 -14.48 22.01
CA PHE A 222 -7.46 -14.91 20.88
C PHE A 222 -5.97 -14.91 21.23
N TYR A 223 -5.49 -13.82 21.85
CA TYR A 223 -4.08 -13.71 22.22
C TYR A 223 -3.69 -14.74 23.28
N HIS A 224 -4.51 -14.98 24.29
CA HIS A 224 -4.27 -16.04 25.29
C HIS A 224 -4.18 -17.42 24.65
N HIS A 225 -5.11 -17.74 23.74
CA HIS A 225 -5.09 -19.01 23.04
C HIS A 225 -3.82 -19.17 22.19
N MET A 226 -3.43 -18.10 21.47
CA MET A 226 -2.22 -18.10 20.64
C MET A 226 -0.95 -18.24 21.48
N GLU A 227 -0.86 -17.61 22.67
CA GLU A 227 0.26 -17.73 23.60
C GLU A 227 0.38 -19.15 24.18
N GLU A 228 -0.76 -19.79 24.51
CA GLU A 228 -0.80 -21.13 25.11
C GLU A 228 -0.53 -22.24 24.10
N THR A 229 -1.07 -22.14 22.88
CA THR A 229 -1.07 -23.24 21.89
C THR A 229 -0.16 -23.01 20.71
N GLY A 230 0.19 -21.75 20.42
CA GLY A 230 0.87 -21.33 19.19
C GLY A 230 -0.04 -21.35 17.94
N GLU A 231 -1.32 -21.64 18.10
CA GLU A 231 -2.28 -21.76 16.99
C GLU A 231 -3.00 -20.44 16.71
N PHE A 232 -3.17 -20.15 15.42
CA PHE A 232 -3.90 -18.99 14.91
C PHE A 232 -5.36 -19.41 14.61
N ASP A 233 -6.20 -19.45 15.68
CA ASP A 233 -7.57 -19.94 15.60
C ASP A 233 -8.59 -18.80 15.42
N MET A 234 -9.09 -18.64 14.19
CA MET A 234 -10.08 -17.61 13.84
C MET A 234 -11.42 -17.76 14.62
N THR A 235 -11.71 -18.91 15.21
CA THR A 235 -12.94 -19.10 16.02
C THR A 235 -12.89 -18.39 17.37
N LYS A 236 -11.71 -17.97 17.80
CA LYS A 236 -11.46 -17.25 19.06
C LYS A 236 -11.52 -15.74 18.94
N VAL A 237 -11.76 -15.21 17.73
CA VAL A 237 -11.81 -13.76 17.48
C VAL A 237 -13.00 -13.13 18.18
N ASP A 238 -12.74 -12.08 18.94
CA ASP A 238 -13.79 -11.24 19.54
C ASP A 238 -14.20 -10.15 18.54
N MET A 239 -15.42 -10.26 18.01
CA MET A 239 -15.95 -9.31 17.02
C MET A 239 -16.06 -7.88 17.55
N LYS A 240 -16.22 -7.67 18.88
CA LYS A 240 -16.23 -6.31 19.46
C LYS A 240 -14.84 -5.70 19.53
N ALA A 241 -13.83 -6.52 19.82
CA ALA A 241 -12.45 -6.08 19.77
C ALA A 241 -12.01 -5.79 18.33
N LEU A 242 -12.47 -6.61 17.38
CA LEU A 242 -12.20 -6.44 15.96
C LEU A 242 -12.70 -5.10 15.42
N GLU A 243 -13.85 -4.61 15.86
CA GLU A 243 -14.43 -3.32 15.50
C GLU A 243 -13.53 -2.12 15.92
N GLN A 244 -12.56 -2.32 16.82
CA GLN A 244 -11.57 -1.31 17.21
C GLN A 244 -10.36 -1.25 16.28
N SER A 245 -10.23 -2.20 15.36
CA SER A 245 -9.15 -2.22 14.37
C SER A 245 -9.21 -1.00 13.47
N LYS A 246 -8.04 -0.57 12.97
CA LYS A 246 -7.91 0.66 12.18
C LYS A 246 -7.51 0.42 10.72
N VAL A 247 -7.52 -0.83 10.29
CA VAL A 247 -7.14 -1.22 8.92
C VAL A 247 -8.14 -2.20 8.33
N ALA A 248 -8.49 -2.01 7.04
CA ALA A 248 -9.23 -2.97 6.23
C ALA A 248 -8.27 -3.61 5.22
N LEU A 249 -8.40 -4.92 4.99
CA LEU A 249 -7.57 -5.67 4.06
C LEU A 249 -8.41 -6.11 2.84
N ILE A 250 -7.95 -5.79 1.64
CA ILE A 250 -8.59 -6.19 0.39
C ILE A 250 -7.56 -6.96 -0.45
N TYR A 251 -7.82 -8.24 -0.69
CA TYR A 251 -6.87 -9.12 -1.36
C TYR A 251 -7.37 -9.60 -2.74
N GLY A 252 -6.50 -9.47 -3.74
CA GLY A 252 -6.57 -10.11 -5.04
C GLY A 252 -5.24 -10.75 -5.34
N GLN A 253 -5.07 -12.01 -4.94
CA GLN A 253 -3.77 -12.66 -4.85
C GLN A 253 -3.28 -13.20 -6.19
N MET A 254 -2.03 -13.66 -6.24
CA MET A 254 -1.35 -14.13 -7.45
C MET A 254 -2.08 -15.30 -8.15
N THR A 255 -2.75 -16.14 -7.38
CA THR A 255 -3.50 -17.30 -7.87
C THR A 255 -4.86 -16.94 -8.48
N GLU A 256 -5.32 -15.72 -8.28
CA GLU A 256 -6.59 -15.25 -8.81
C GLU A 256 -6.48 -14.85 -10.29
N PRO A 257 -7.60 -14.87 -11.05
CA PRO A 257 -7.60 -14.47 -12.46
C PRO A 257 -7.13 -13.02 -12.64
N PRO A 258 -6.66 -12.66 -13.86
CA PRO A 258 -6.19 -11.31 -14.13
C PRO A 258 -7.26 -10.23 -13.95
N GLY A 259 -8.55 -10.56 -14.11
CA GLY A 259 -9.66 -9.65 -13.80
C GLY A 259 -9.67 -9.22 -12.35
N ALA A 260 -9.54 -10.16 -11.41
CA ALA A 260 -9.47 -9.87 -9.98
C ALA A 260 -8.24 -9.01 -9.64
N ARG A 261 -7.07 -9.40 -10.13
CA ARG A 261 -5.82 -8.67 -9.87
C ARG A 261 -5.83 -7.25 -10.46
N LEU A 262 -6.54 -7.04 -11.56
CA LEU A 262 -6.71 -5.71 -12.18
C LEU A 262 -7.66 -4.82 -11.36
N ARG A 263 -8.65 -5.39 -10.68
CA ARG A 263 -9.71 -4.62 -10.00
C ARG A 263 -9.50 -4.44 -8.51
N VAL A 264 -8.72 -5.30 -7.86
CA VAL A 264 -8.54 -5.27 -6.40
C VAL A 264 -7.97 -3.95 -5.87
N ALA A 265 -7.07 -3.29 -6.63
CA ALA A 265 -6.58 -1.96 -6.27
C ALA A 265 -7.71 -0.91 -6.26
N LEU A 266 -8.62 -0.98 -7.22
CA LEU A 266 -9.81 -0.11 -7.27
C LEU A 266 -10.78 -0.44 -6.13
N SER A 267 -10.92 -1.72 -5.77
CA SER A 267 -11.73 -2.15 -4.64
C SER A 267 -11.21 -1.57 -3.32
N GLY A 268 -9.91 -1.66 -3.08
CA GLY A 268 -9.27 -1.05 -1.90
C GLY A 268 -9.39 0.47 -1.89
N LEU A 269 -9.16 1.11 -3.02
CA LEU A 269 -9.31 2.56 -3.16
C LEU A 269 -10.75 3.01 -2.85
N THR A 270 -11.75 2.25 -3.30
CA THR A 270 -13.16 2.57 -3.05
C THR A 270 -13.50 2.55 -1.55
N VAL A 271 -12.96 1.60 -0.80
CA VAL A 271 -13.11 1.56 0.67
C VAL A 271 -12.42 2.77 1.32
N ALA A 272 -11.23 3.14 0.83
CA ALA A 272 -10.52 4.33 1.32
C ALA A 272 -11.27 5.64 1.02
N GLU A 273 -11.89 5.75 -0.15
CA GLU A 273 -12.67 6.92 -0.56
C GLU A 273 -13.86 7.17 0.37
N TYR A 274 -14.52 6.14 0.86
CA TYR A 274 -15.59 6.29 1.83
C TYR A 274 -15.12 7.05 3.07
N PHE A 275 -14.01 6.64 3.67
CA PHE A 275 -13.48 7.28 4.86
C PHE A 275 -12.98 8.71 4.58
N ARG A 276 -12.35 8.95 3.42
CA ARG A 276 -12.00 10.31 2.97
C ARG A 276 -13.24 11.20 2.87
N ASP A 277 -14.30 10.69 2.27
CA ASP A 277 -15.55 11.44 2.05
C ASP A 277 -16.27 11.74 3.38
N GLN A 278 -15.97 10.97 4.46
CA GLN A 278 -16.36 11.27 5.84
C GLN A 278 -15.46 12.30 6.54
N GLY A 279 -14.49 12.88 5.85
CA GLY A 279 -13.62 13.92 6.40
C GLY A 279 -12.38 13.38 7.13
N LEU A 280 -12.00 12.14 6.90
CA LEU A 280 -10.87 11.51 7.58
C LEU A 280 -9.62 11.51 6.71
N ASP A 281 -8.47 11.43 7.37
CA ASP A 281 -7.19 11.14 6.72
C ASP A 281 -7.00 9.62 6.64
N VAL A 282 -6.84 9.12 5.43
CA VAL A 282 -6.73 7.69 5.15
C VAL A 282 -5.37 7.37 4.57
N LEU A 283 -4.73 6.30 5.06
CA LEU A 283 -3.60 5.67 4.37
C LEU A 283 -4.10 4.54 3.47
N LEU A 284 -3.70 4.58 2.22
CA LEU A 284 -3.94 3.50 1.26
C LEU A 284 -2.63 2.85 0.87
N PHE A 285 -2.46 1.59 1.25
CA PHE A 285 -1.32 0.78 0.83
C PHE A 285 -1.70 -0.06 -0.38
N ILE A 286 -0.86 -0.05 -1.41
CA ILE A 286 -1.02 -0.88 -2.61
C ILE A 286 0.24 -1.72 -2.78
N ASP A 287 0.13 -3.01 -2.56
CA ASP A 287 1.25 -3.95 -2.74
C ASP A 287 0.81 -5.08 -3.67
N ASN A 288 1.22 -5.09 -4.88
CA ASN A 288 2.22 -4.28 -5.57
C ASN A 288 1.59 -3.60 -6.80
N ILE A 289 1.85 -2.30 -6.99
CA ILE A 289 1.25 -1.54 -8.12
C ILE A 289 1.68 -2.08 -9.50
N PHE A 290 2.88 -2.67 -9.61
CA PHE A 290 3.32 -3.32 -10.85
C PHE A 290 2.38 -4.47 -11.26
N ARG A 291 1.83 -5.21 -10.30
CA ARG A 291 0.90 -6.31 -10.58
C ARG A 291 -0.43 -5.83 -11.16
N PHE A 292 -0.84 -4.62 -10.79
CA PHE A 292 -1.99 -3.97 -11.43
C PHE A 292 -1.74 -3.78 -12.94
N THR A 293 -0.60 -3.24 -13.33
CA THR A 293 -0.25 -3.07 -14.75
C THR A 293 -0.06 -4.39 -15.47
N GLN A 294 0.55 -5.38 -14.83
CA GLN A 294 0.72 -6.71 -15.37
C GLN A 294 -0.64 -7.39 -15.65
N ALA A 295 -1.56 -7.34 -14.70
CA ALA A 295 -2.92 -7.87 -14.89
C ALA A 295 -3.65 -7.15 -16.02
N GLY A 296 -3.47 -5.85 -16.16
CA GLY A 296 -4.00 -5.06 -17.29
C GLY A 296 -3.46 -5.53 -18.63
N SER A 297 -2.18 -5.87 -18.74
CA SER A 297 -1.59 -6.42 -19.97
C SER A 297 -2.14 -7.81 -20.31
N GLU A 298 -2.33 -8.67 -19.31
CA GLU A 298 -2.93 -9.99 -19.47
C GLU A 298 -4.39 -9.89 -19.97
N VAL A 299 -5.20 -9.02 -19.35
CA VAL A 299 -6.59 -8.77 -19.79
C VAL A 299 -6.61 -8.19 -21.19
N SER A 300 -5.76 -7.22 -21.51
CA SER A 300 -5.67 -6.61 -22.84
C SER A 300 -5.35 -7.64 -23.93
N ALA A 301 -4.41 -8.55 -23.67
CA ALA A 301 -4.06 -9.64 -24.57
C ALA A 301 -5.24 -10.61 -24.78
N LEU A 302 -5.93 -10.98 -23.71
CA LEU A 302 -7.12 -11.85 -23.76
C LEU A 302 -8.30 -11.20 -24.51
N LEU A 303 -8.40 -9.87 -24.46
CA LEU A 303 -9.40 -9.12 -25.24
C LEU A 303 -9.00 -8.92 -26.70
N GLY A 304 -7.81 -9.38 -27.12
CA GLY A 304 -7.32 -9.26 -28.48
C GLY A 304 -6.92 -7.83 -28.89
N ARG A 305 -6.59 -6.97 -27.91
CA ARG A 305 -6.10 -5.61 -28.18
C ARG A 305 -4.66 -5.66 -28.68
N MET A 306 -4.31 -4.78 -29.63
CA MET A 306 -2.94 -4.68 -30.13
C MET A 306 -2.00 -4.21 -29.01
N PRO A 307 -0.94 -4.93 -28.68
CA PRO A 307 -0.01 -4.54 -27.62
C PRO A 307 0.80 -3.29 -28.01
N SER A 308 1.15 -2.50 -27.01
CA SER A 308 2.11 -1.40 -27.12
C SER A 308 3.55 -1.86 -26.86
N ALA A 309 4.46 -0.94 -26.57
CA ALA A 309 5.85 -1.26 -26.29
C ALA A 309 5.99 -2.32 -25.18
N VAL A 310 6.93 -3.24 -25.34
CA VAL A 310 7.25 -4.33 -24.40
C VAL A 310 6.07 -5.26 -24.09
N GLY A 311 5.00 -5.22 -24.90
CA GLY A 311 3.82 -6.08 -24.73
C GLY A 311 2.75 -5.56 -23.75
N TYR A 312 2.90 -4.34 -23.24
CA TYR A 312 1.89 -3.73 -22.38
C TYR A 312 0.63 -3.31 -23.16
N GLN A 313 -0.47 -3.09 -22.42
CA GLN A 313 -1.72 -2.60 -22.96
C GLN A 313 -1.57 -1.20 -23.57
N PRO A 314 -2.30 -0.90 -24.66
CA PRO A 314 -2.21 0.42 -25.32
C PRO A 314 -2.75 1.56 -24.46
N ASN A 315 -3.61 1.27 -23.49
CA ASN A 315 -4.22 2.21 -22.55
C ASN A 315 -3.58 2.21 -21.16
N LEU A 316 -2.33 1.73 -21.01
CA LEU A 316 -1.62 1.66 -19.74
C LEU A 316 -1.63 2.99 -18.97
N ALA A 317 -1.28 4.08 -19.63
CA ALA A 317 -1.23 5.41 -19.01
C ALA A 317 -2.61 5.88 -18.56
N THR A 318 -3.66 5.57 -19.33
CA THR A 318 -5.04 5.94 -18.99
C THR A 318 -5.53 5.15 -17.78
N GLU A 319 -5.37 3.84 -17.77
CA GLU A 319 -5.77 2.99 -16.63
C GLU A 319 -5.05 3.37 -15.34
N MET A 320 -3.74 3.62 -15.43
CA MET A 320 -2.96 4.09 -14.28
C MET A 320 -3.42 5.47 -13.84
N GLY A 321 -3.62 6.40 -14.77
CA GLY A 321 -4.06 7.77 -14.48
C GLY A 321 -5.43 7.82 -13.81
N GLU A 322 -6.41 7.08 -14.33
CA GLU A 322 -7.76 7.01 -13.74
C GLU A 322 -7.74 6.55 -12.29
N MET A 323 -6.91 5.57 -11.94
CA MET A 323 -6.76 5.14 -10.56
C MET A 323 -6.00 6.16 -9.71
N GLN A 324 -4.87 6.68 -10.21
CA GLN A 324 -3.99 7.57 -9.45
C GLN A 324 -4.63 8.93 -9.15
N GLU A 325 -5.44 9.47 -10.07
CA GLU A 325 -6.13 10.75 -9.87
C GLU A 325 -7.25 10.71 -8.82
N ARG A 326 -7.76 9.52 -8.47
CA ARG A 326 -8.69 9.34 -7.36
C ARG A 326 -8.00 9.45 -5.99
N ILE A 327 -6.68 9.23 -5.95
CA ILE A 327 -5.86 9.33 -4.75
C ILE A 327 -5.44 10.77 -4.57
N THR A 328 -6.16 11.51 -3.73
CA THR A 328 -5.96 12.96 -3.56
C THR A 328 -6.52 13.46 -2.24
N SER A 329 -6.15 14.68 -1.87
CA SER A 329 -6.80 15.45 -0.81
C SER A 329 -8.02 16.18 -1.36
N THR A 330 -9.12 16.09 -0.62
CA THR A 330 -10.29 16.94 -0.81
C THR A 330 -10.34 18.04 0.25
N LYS A 331 -11.29 18.95 0.15
CA LYS A 331 -11.52 20.00 1.16
C LYS A 331 -11.88 19.45 2.54
N THR A 332 -12.33 18.19 2.62
CA THR A 332 -12.79 17.55 3.86
C THR A 332 -11.80 16.52 4.39
N GLY A 333 -11.30 15.63 3.56
CA GLY A 333 -10.42 14.53 3.95
C GLY A 333 -9.33 14.26 2.92
N SER A 334 -8.48 13.26 3.20
CA SER A 334 -7.38 12.91 2.29
C SER A 334 -7.16 11.40 2.17
N ILE A 335 -6.65 10.97 1.02
CA ILE A 335 -6.06 9.64 0.85
C ILE A 335 -4.59 9.84 0.52
N THR A 336 -3.70 9.42 1.41
CA THR A 336 -2.27 9.35 1.16
C THR A 336 -1.92 7.90 0.82
N SER A 337 -1.34 7.65 -0.35
CA SER A 337 -1.01 6.28 -0.76
C SER A 337 0.47 5.97 -0.64
N ILE A 338 0.76 4.76 -0.16
CA ILE A 338 2.08 4.16 -0.20
C ILE A 338 1.99 2.94 -1.11
N GLN A 339 2.70 3.01 -2.22
CA GLN A 339 2.63 2.02 -3.30
C GLN A 339 3.96 1.29 -3.38
N ALA A 340 3.95 -0.01 -3.10
CA ALA A 340 5.12 -0.83 -3.37
C ALA A 340 5.29 -0.97 -4.89
N VAL A 341 6.47 -0.64 -5.38
CA VAL A 341 6.79 -0.69 -6.80
C VAL A 341 7.88 -1.73 -7.03
N TYR A 342 7.58 -2.71 -7.87
CA TYR A 342 8.56 -3.63 -8.40
C TYR A 342 9.08 -3.10 -9.73
N VAL A 343 10.39 -3.07 -9.90
CA VAL A 343 11.05 -2.65 -11.13
C VAL A 343 11.62 -3.90 -11.79
N PRO A 344 11.06 -4.38 -12.91
CA PRO A 344 11.56 -5.56 -13.61
C PRO A 344 13.02 -5.38 -14.04
N ALA A 345 13.88 -6.34 -13.69
CA ALA A 345 15.31 -6.34 -14.03
C ALA A 345 16.07 -5.05 -13.64
N ASP A 346 15.56 -4.31 -12.65
CA ASP A 346 16.07 -2.99 -12.25
C ASP A 346 16.07 -1.95 -13.38
N ASP A 347 15.24 -2.16 -14.41
CA ASP A 347 15.09 -1.25 -15.55
C ASP A 347 13.98 -0.21 -15.29
N TYR A 348 14.40 0.98 -14.90
CA TYR A 348 13.52 2.12 -14.64
C TYR A 348 12.91 2.72 -15.94
N THR A 349 13.36 2.28 -17.10
CA THR A 349 12.82 2.73 -18.41
C THR A 349 11.67 1.84 -18.90
N ASP A 350 11.40 0.72 -18.22
CA ASP A 350 10.24 -0.11 -18.50
C ASP A 350 8.94 0.71 -18.38
N PRO A 351 8.00 0.59 -19.32
CA PRO A 351 6.78 1.40 -19.37
C PRO A 351 5.94 1.38 -18.09
N ALA A 352 5.89 0.26 -17.36
CA ALA A 352 5.06 0.15 -16.15
C ALA A 352 5.62 0.97 -14.99
N PRO A 353 6.87 0.79 -14.53
CA PRO A 353 7.45 1.68 -13.53
C PRO A 353 7.54 3.12 -14.00
N ALA A 354 7.93 3.39 -15.26
CA ALA A 354 8.02 4.76 -15.78
C ALA A 354 6.68 5.51 -15.69
N THR A 355 5.58 4.86 -16.05
CA THR A 355 4.23 5.43 -15.93
C THR A 355 3.86 5.67 -14.46
N THR A 356 4.19 4.73 -13.56
CA THR A 356 3.94 4.87 -12.13
C THR A 356 4.72 6.05 -11.55
N PHE A 357 6.02 6.17 -11.87
CA PHE A 357 6.88 7.27 -11.39
C PHE A 357 6.33 8.65 -11.72
N ALA A 358 5.70 8.81 -12.89
CA ALA A 358 5.12 10.09 -13.31
C ALA A 358 4.03 10.61 -12.35
N HIS A 359 3.41 9.73 -11.58
CA HIS A 359 2.36 10.09 -10.61
C HIS A 359 2.87 10.27 -9.17
N LEU A 360 4.10 9.86 -8.87
CA LEU A 360 4.60 9.86 -7.50
C LEU A 360 5.01 11.26 -7.03
N ASP A 361 4.67 11.59 -5.79
CA ASP A 361 5.07 12.82 -5.10
C ASP A 361 6.33 12.63 -4.26
N ALA A 362 6.57 11.41 -3.79
CA ALA A 362 7.78 11.03 -3.06
C ALA A 362 8.21 9.61 -3.39
N VAL A 363 9.51 9.36 -3.23
CA VAL A 363 10.14 8.05 -3.46
C VAL A 363 10.92 7.66 -2.22
N THR A 364 10.57 6.52 -1.64
CA THR A 364 11.29 5.87 -0.53
C THR A 364 12.09 4.70 -1.08
N ALA A 365 13.39 4.84 -1.13
CA ALA A 365 14.29 3.78 -1.55
C ALA A 365 14.85 3.03 -0.35
N LEU A 366 14.61 1.71 -0.29
CA LEU A 366 15.18 0.83 0.74
C LEU A 366 16.43 0.13 0.22
N SER A 367 17.47 0.12 1.03
CA SER A 367 18.79 -0.38 0.66
C SER A 367 19.19 -1.60 1.48
N ARG A 368 19.62 -2.67 0.78
CA ARG A 368 20.20 -3.85 1.44
C ARG A 368 21.50 -3.53 2.14
N GLN A 369 22.30 -2.62 1.59
CA GLN A 369 23.56 -2.20 2.23
C GLN A 369 23.31 -1.57 3.61
N ILE A 370 22.21 -0.81 3.76
CA ILE A 370 21.82 -0.22 5.05
C ILE A 370 21.33 -1.32 6.02
N VAL A 371 20.62 -2.33 5.51
CA VAL A 371 20.26 -3.53 6.32
C VAL A 371 21.50 -4.24 6.85
N GLU A 372 22.52 -4.42 6.02
CA GLU A 372 23.79 -5.06 6.40
C GLU A 372 24.55 -4.29 7.48
N LEU A 373 24.34 -2.98 7.59
CA LEU A 373 24.84 -2.15 8.70
C LEU A 373 23.98 -2.24 9.96
N GLY A 374 22.89 -3.02 9.95
CA GLY A 374 21.95 -3.14 11.06
C GLY A 374 21.10 -1.88 11.30
N ILE A 375 21.01 -0.97 10.34
CA ILE A 375 20.25 0.29 10.47
C ILE A 375 18.83 0.07 9.99
N TYR A 376 17.86 0.29 10.87
CA TYR A 376 16.43 0.19 10.57
C TYR A 376 15.68 1.46 11.04
N PRO A 377 14.74 1.99 10.19
CA PRO A 377 14.38 1.52 8.85
C PRO A 377 15.52 1.69 7.84
N ALA A 378 15.63 0.76 6.91
CA ALA A 378 16.73 0.71 5.94
C ALA A 378 16.51 1.67 4.75
N VAL A 379 16.04 2.87 5.00
CA VAL A 379 15.79 3.92 4.00
C VAL A 379 17.12 4.55 3.60
N ASP A 380 17.39 4.58 2.29
CA ASP A 380 18.54 5.28 1.73
C ASP A 380 18.23 6.79 1.61
N PRO A 381 18.87 7.64 2.43
CA PRO A 381 18.58 9.07 2.43
C PRO A 381 19.08 9.80 1.16
N LEU A 382 20.02 9.23 0.43
CA LEU A 382 20.55 9.80 -0.81
C LEU A 382 19.74 9.41 -2.04
N ALA A 383 19.16 8.21 -2.03
CA ALA A 383 18.32 7.70 -3.12
C ALA A 383 16.84 8.07 -2.97
N SER A 384 16.43 8.56 -1.80
CA SER A 384 15.04 8.94 -1.51
C SER A 384 14.80 10.43 -1.76
N SER A 385 13.59 10.77 -2.21
CA SER A 385 13.24 12.14 -2.59
C SER A 385 11.78 12.48 -2.33
N SER A 386 11.47 13.78 -2.22
CA SER A 386 10.09 14.28 -2.10
C SER A 386 9.97 15.63 -2.80
N ARG A 387 8.82 15.83 -3.48
CA ARG A 387 8.49 17.10 -4.14
C ARG A 387 8.28 18.25 -3.17
N ILE A 388 7.85 17.97 -1.94
CA ILE A 388 7.63 19.02 -0.93
C ILE A 388 8.87 19.37 -0.13
N LEU A 389 10.02 18.74 -0.39
CA LEU A 389 11.28 19.15 0.20
C LEU A 389 11.76 20.47 -0.46
N ASP A 390 11.01 21.52 -0.20
CA ASP A 390 11.17 22.89 -0.72
C ASP A 390 10.99 23.87 0.45
N PRO A 391 11.90 24.84 0.65
CA PRO A 391 11.84 25.74 1.80
C PRO A 391 10.55 26.57 1.89
N ARG A 392 9.87 26.77 0.76
CA ARG A 392 8.58 27.49 0.71
C ARG A 392 7.42 26.68 1.27
N ILE A 393 7.56 25.34 1.36
CA ILE A 393 6.50 24.42 1.82
C ILE A 393 6.77 23.96 3.24
N ILE A 394 7.99 23.47 3.51
CA ILE A 394 8.36 22.86 4.78
C ILE A 394 9.12 23.80 5.73
N GLY A 395 9.47 24.99 5.26
CA GLY A 395 10.27 25.96 6.00
C GLY A 395 11.79 25.81 5.80
N GLU A 396 12.51 26.89 6.00
CA GLU A 396 13.97 26.97 5.75
C GLU A 396 14.78 26.07 6.69
N ASP A 397 14.40 25.99 7.95
CA ASP A 397 15.14 25.21 8.97
C ASP A 397 15.13 23.72 8.64
N HIS A 398 13.96 23.16 8.33
CA HIS A 398 13.81 21.78 7.90
C HIS A 398 14.61 21.53 6.62
N TYR A 399 14.39 22.36 5.59
CA TYR A 399 15.05 22.21 4.31
C TYR A 399 16.58 22.25 4.43
N ASN A 400 17.11 23.26 5.11
CA ASN A 400 18.56 23.40 5.27
C ASN A 400 19.16 22.24 6.08
N THR A 401 18.47 21.77 7.13
CA THR A 401 18.91 20.61 7.91
C THR A 401 18.98 19.36 7.01
N ALA A 402 17.95 19.10 6.22
CA ALA A 402 17.94 17.96 5.30
C ALA A 402 19.06 18.05 4.25
N GLN A 403 19.31 19.22 3.67
CA GLN A 403 20.38 19.41 2.70
C GLN A 403 21.77 19.25 3.31
N ASP A 404 21.98 19.75 4.53
CA ASP A 404 23.26 19.61 5.23
C ASP A 404 23.53 18.13 5.59
N VAL A 405 22.52 17.41 6.05
CA VAL A 405 22.60 15.96 6.28
C VAL A 405 22.96 15.21 5.01
N LYS A 406 22.26 15.49 3.89
CA LYS A 406 22.58 14.88 2.60
C LYS A 406 23.99 15.18 2.14
N ARG A 407 24.48 16.41 2.33
CA ARG A 407 25.83 16.82 1.96
C ARG A 407 26.89 16.03 2.74
N VAL A 408 26.71 15.90 4.05
CA VAL A 408 27.62 15.12 4.91
C VAL A 408 27.64 13.65 4.51
N LEU A 409 26.49 13.05 4.26
CA LEU A 409 26.37 11.66 3.83
C LEU A 409 26.95 11.44 2.41
N GLN A 410 26.73 12.36 1.49
CA GLN A 410 27.29 12.28 0.14
C GLN A 410 28.83 12.35 0.20
N ARG A 411 29.38 13.30 0.96
CA ARG A 411 30.85 13.38 1.15
C ARG A 411 31.41 12.10 1.76
N TYR A 412 30.74 11.53 2.75
CA TYR A 412 31.14 10.24 3.33
C TYR A 412 31.14 9.12 2.29
N LYS A 413 30.10 9.06 1.46
CA LYS A 413 30.01 8.08 0.37
C LYS A 413 31.17 8.24 -0.62
N ASP A 414 31.53 9.45 -0.99
CA ASP A 414 32.65 9.75 -1.90
C ASP A 414 34.00 9.35 -1.29
N LEU A 415 34.12 9.38 0.04
CA LEU A 415 35.32 8.99 0.76
C LEU A 415 35.45 7.49 1.01
N GLN A 416 34.37 6.70 0.85
CA GLN A 416 34.36 5.27 1.20
C GLN A 416 35.41 4.46 0.44
N ASP A 417 35.62 4.73 -0.85
CA ASP A 417 36.62 4.04 -1.66
C ASP A 417 38.05 4.37 -1.19
N ILE A 418 38.27 5.62 -0.82
CA ILE A 418 39.56 6.08 -0.27
C ILE A 418 39.83 5.40 1.08
N ILE A 419 38.81 5.36 1.95
CA ILE A 419 38.90 4.71 3.26
C ILE A 419 39.18 3.21 3.13
N ALA A 420 38.54 2.54 2.16
CA ALA A 420 38.73 1.10 1.92
C ALA A 420 40.16 0.76 1.43
N ILE A 421 40.79 1.64 0.66
CA ILE A 421 42.10 1.40 0.08
C ILE A 421 43.24 1.88 0.99
N LEU A 422 43.13 3.10 1.53
CA LEU A 422 44.20 3.78 2.26
C LEU A 422 44.01 3.82 3.77
N GLY A 423 42.79 3.58 4.26
CA GLY A 423 42.42 3.69 5.67
C GLY A 423 42.00 5.10 6.07
N LEU A 424 41.45 5.21 7.29
CA LEU A 424 40.96 6.48 7.85
C LEU A 424 42.08 7.47 8.15
N ASP A 425 43.28 6.98 8.46
CA ASP A 425 44.38 7.78 8.93
C ASP A 425 44.95 8.70 7.84
N GLU A 426 44.77 8.35 6.56
CA GLU A 426 45.21 9.14 5.40
C GLU A 426 44.25 10.29 5.04
N LEU A 427 43.08 10.36 5.69
CA LEU A 427 42.16 11.48 5.44
C LEU A 427 42.65 12.76 6.13
N SER A 428 42.28 13.91 5.56
CA SER A 428 42.41 15.19 6.24
C SER A 428 41.59 15.24 7.53
N ASP A 429 41.99 16.09 8.47
CA ASP A 429 41.27 16.27 9.73
C ASP A 429 39.83 16.70 9.50
N GLU A 430 39.58 17.52 8.47
CA GLU A 430 38.21 17.91 8.06
C GLU A 430 37.40 16.70 7.58
N ASP A 431 37.97 15.85 6.72
CA ASP A 431 37.29 14.67 6.22
C ASP A 431 37.08 13.62 7.34
N LYS A 432 38.01 13.48 8.27
CA LYS A 432 37.83 12.64 9.48
C LYS A 432 36.63 13.08 10.30
N LEU A 433 36.48 14.39 10.49
CA LEU A 433 35.35 14.96 11.21
C LEU A 433 34.04 14.71 10.48
N ILE A 434 34.01 14.91 9.16
CA ILE A 434 32.84 14.62 8.32
C ILE A 434 32.46 13.13 8.42
N VAL A 435 33.41 12.21 8.34
CA VAL A 435 33.19 10.76 8.48
C VAL A 435 32.59 10.44 9.84
N SER A 436 33.12 11.02 10.92
CA SER A 436 32.61 10.83 12.27
C SER A 436 31.14 11.28 12.39
N ARG A 437 30.84 12.47 11.92
CA ARG A 437 29.45 13.00 11.91
C ARG A 437 28.53 12.20 11.02
N ALA A 438 28.98 11.78 9.84
CA ALA A 438 28.21 10.93 8.92
C ALA A 438 27.80 9.60 9.57
N ARG A 439 28.70 8.94 10.27
CA ARG A 439 28.41 7.69 11.00
C ARG A 439 27.40 7.91 12.11
N LYS A 440 27.51 9.01 12.88
CA LYS A 440 26.52 9.40 13.90
C LYS A 440 25.16 9.64 13.27
N ILE A 441 25.10 10.36 12.13
CA ILE A 441 23.86 10.60 11.37
C ILE A 441 23.24 9.29 10.91
N GLN A 442 24.01 8.38 10.31
CA GLN A 442 23.50 7.06 9.88
C GLN A 442 22.90 6.28 11.04
N ARG A 443 23.59 6.23 12.18
CA ARG A 443 23.09 5.56 13.38
C ARG A 443 21.88 6.27 13.97
N PHE A 444 21.82 7.58 13.93
CA PHE A 444 20.68 8.36 14.44
C PHE A 444 19.44 8.23 13.56
N PHE A 445 19.57 7.86 12.29
CA PHE A 445 18.43 7.48 11.46
C PHE A 445 17.76 6.19 11.93
N SER A 446 18.49 5.30 12.59
CA SER A 446 17.88 4.11 13.19
C SER A 446 16.89 4.51 14.28
N GLN A 447 15.76 3.81 14.31
CA GLN A 447 14.66 4.13 15.22
C GLN A 447 13.94 2.84 15.63
N PRO A 448 13.69 2.62 16.94
CA PRO A 448 12.88 1.49 17.36
C PRO A 448 11.42 1.69 16.97
N PHE A 449 10.83 0.69 16.35
CA PHE A 449 9.44 0.67 15.93
C PHE A 449 8.54 -0.03 16.93
N PHE A 450 7.31 0.45 17.10
CA PHE A 450 6.32 -0.18 17.98
C PHE A 450 6.00 -1.60 17.53
N VAL A 451 5.83 -1.80 16.23
CA VAL A 451 5.50 -3.11 15.66
C VAL A 451 6.64 -4.12 15.75
N ALA A 452 7.87 -3.66 15.95
CA ALA A 452 9.04 -4.51 16.11
C ALA A 452 9.42 -4.75 17.58
N ALA A 453 8.75 -4.12 18.54
CA ALA A 453 9.11 -4.18 19.95
C ALA A 453 9.15 -5.61 20.53
N GLN A 454 8.21 -6.46 20.11
CA GLN A 454 8.16 -7.86 20.53
C GLN A 454 9.36 -8.71 20.06
N PHE A 455 9.98 -8.34 18.94
CA PHE A 455 11.14 -9.04 18.38
C PHE A 455 12.47 -8.47 18.88
N THR A 456 12.52 -7.15 19.09
CA THR A 456 13.75 -6.43 19.46
C THR A 456 13.92 -6.26 20.97
N GLY A 457 12.85 -6.39 21.74
CA GLY A 457 12.82 -6.07 23.17
C GLY A 457 12.99 -4.59 23.48
N VAL A 458 12.96 -3.72 22.47
CA VAL A 458 13.10 -2.26 22.62
C VAL A 458 11.74 -1.60 22.35
N GLU A 459 11.31 -0.76 23.28
CA GLU A 459 10.07 -0.02 23.14
C GLU A 459 10.12 0.93 21.94
N GLY A 460 9.08 0.89 21.09
CA GLY A 460 8.97 1.77 19.92
C GLY A 460 8.88 3.25 20.30
N LYS A 461 9.35 4.11 19.42
CA LYS A 461 9.35 5.57 19.60
C LYS A 461 8.75 6.27 18.39
N TYR A 462 7.72 7.08 18.63
CA TYR A 462 7.26 8.11 17.69
C TYR A 462 8.10 9.36 17.90
N VAL A 463 8.76 9.87 16.88
CA VAL A 463 9.60 11.07 16.98
C VAL A 463 8.93 12.22 16.24
N LYS A 464 8.65 13.31 16.92
CA LYS A 464 8.05 14.50 16.30
C LYS A 464 9.05 15.16 15.33
N LEU A 465 8.51 15.80 14.30
CA LEU A 465 9.31 16.49 13.29
C LEU A 465 10.28 17.52 13.91
N GLU A 466 9.81 18.29 14.89
CA GLU A 466 10.62 19.30 15.58
C GLU A 466 11.84 18.69 16.26
N ASP A 467 11.65 17.54 16.96
CA ASP A 467 12.73 16.82 17.63
C ASP A 467 13.70 16.19 16.63
N THR A 468 13.16 15.74 15.47
CA THR A 468 13.96 15.21 14.37
C THR A 468 14.87 16.30 13.78
N ILE A 469 14.31 17.45 13.42
CA ILE A 469 15.08 18.57 12.85
C ILE A 469 16.14 19.03 13.85
N LYS A 470 15.76 19.24 15.11
CA LYS A 470 16.69 19.64 16.18
C LYS A 470 17.84 18.67 16.33
N GLY A 471 17.54 17.37 16.42
CA GLY A 471 18.57 16.35 16.64
C GLY A 471 19.58 16.28 15.51
N PHE A 472 19.14 16.27 14.27
CA PHE A 472 20.05 16.24 13.12
C PHE A 472 20.82 17.54 12.95
N ARG A 473 20.19 18.69 13.20
CA ARG A 473 20.87 19.99 13.20
C ARG A 473 22.01 20.02 14.21
N GLU A 474 21.79 19.58 15.43
CA GLU A 474 22.82 19.55 16.48
C GLU A 474 23.98 18.60 16.13
N ILE A 475 23.74 17.47 15.46
CA ILE A 475 24.81 16.57 15.01
C ILE A 475 25.63 17.23 13.90
N VAL A 476 24.97 17.84 12.91
CA VAL A 476 25.66 18.52 11.78
C VAL A 476 26.49 19.69 12.27
N ASP A 477 25.96 20.47 13.22
CA ASP A 477 26.66 21.61 13.82
C ASP A 477 27.82 21.20 14.75
N GLY A 478 27.95 19.90 15.04
CA GLY A 478 29.05 19.36 15.86
C GLY A 478 28.89 19.49 17.35
N LYS A 479 27.68 19.80 17.86
CA LYS A 479 27.44 19.91 19.32
C LYS A 479 27.69 18.61 20.09
N HIS A 480 27.73 17.48 19.38
CA HIS A 480 27.84 16.16 19.95
C HIS A 480 29.04 15.37 19.34
N ASP A 481 30.09 16.08 18.91
CA ASP A 481 31.28 15.46 18.32
C ASP A 481 32.04 14.60 19.33
N ASP A 482 31.92 14.91 20.63
CA ASP A 482 32.53 14.20 21.75
C ASP A 482 31.81 12.88 22.12
N LEU A 483 30.55 12.70 21.69
CA LEU A 483 29.78 11.50 22.04
C LEU A 483 30.15 10.30 21.13
N PRO A 484 30.16 9.06 21.70
CA PRO A 484 30.43 7.87 20.91
C PRO A 484 29.31 7.59 19.90
N GLU A 485 29.63 7.09 18.71
CA GLU A 485 28.62 6.85 17.67
C GLU A 485 27.55 5.84 18.07
N GLN A 486 27.86 4.89 18.97
CA GLN A 486 26.92 3.89 19.49
C GLN A 486 25.75 4.51 20.28
N ALA A 487 25.95 5.68 20.85
CA ALA A 487 24.91 6.38 21.58
C ALA A 487 23.75 6.79 20.70
N PHE A 488 23.98 7.00 19.41
CA PHE A 488 22.99 7.42 18.42
C PHE A 488 22.18 6.27 17.82
N PHE A 489 22.56 5.02 18.11
CA PHE A 489 21.94 3.83 17.53
C PHE A 489 20.64 3.47 18.25
N MET A 490 19.54 3.25 17.48
CA MET A 490 18.22 2.82 17.97
C MET A 490 17.71 3.69 19.12
N VAL A 491 17.68 4.99 18.90
CA VAL A 491 17.12 5.99 19.83
C VAL A 491 16.04 6.83 19.16
N GLY A 492 15.18 7.45 19.93
CA GLY A 492 14.18 8.39 19.45
C GLY A 492 14.79 9.78 19.21
N THR A 493 14.87 10.59 20.25
CA THR A 493 15.33 11.98 20.20
C THR A 493 16.82 12.11 20.50
N ILE A 494 17.38 13.30 20.31
CA ILE A 494 18.78 13.59 20.62
C ILE A 494 19.06 13.50 22.12
N GLU A 495 18.09 13.85 22.96
CA GLU A 495 18.20 13.73 24.43
C GLU A 495 18.36 12.27 24.84
N ALA A 496 17.68 11.35 24.16
CA ALA A 496 17.83 9.91 24.41
C ALA A 496 19.24 9.42 24.03
N ALA A 497 19.84 9.97 22.98
CA ALA A 497 21.22 9.67 22.60
C ALA A 497 22.23 10.17 23.65
N ILE A 498 22.03 11.39 24.15
CA ILE A 498 22.86 11.99 25.21
C ILE A 498 22.78 11.14 26.50
N GLU A 499 21.58 10.71 26.89
CA GLU A 499 21.42 9.86 28.09
C GLU A 499 22.06 8.48 27.89
N LYS A 500 21.91 7.88 26.69
CA LYS A 500 22.55 6.61 26.36
C LYS A 500 24.07 6.72 26.35
N ALA A 501 24.63 7.86 25.92
CA ALA A 501 26.09 8.10 25.98
C ALA A 501 26.65 7.99 27.38
N LYS A 502 25.93 8.44 28.41
CA LYS A 502 26.35 8.32 29.82
C LYS A 502 26.47 6.86 30.25
N THR A 503 25.55 6.02 29.80
CA THR A 503 25.58 4.58 30.11
C THR A 503 26.67 3.84 29.36
N VAL A 504 26.90 4.20 28.08
CA VAL A 504 27.97 3.62 27.24
C VAL A 504 29.37 4.01 27.76
N ALA A 505 29.52 5.21 28.33
CA ALA A 505 30.79 5.65 28.90
C ALA A 505 31.09 5.04 30.31
N ALA A 506 30.09 4.48 30.97
CA ALA A 506 30.20 3.88 32.29
C ALA A 506 30.49 2.35 32.30
N GLY A 507 30.35 1.68 31.12
CA GLY A 507 30.61 0.25 30.92
C GLY A 507 31.82 0.02 30.02
#